data_217db7b64ed8ae2782960f25cebee14f
#
_entry.id   217db7b64ed8ae2782960f25cebee14f
#
_cell.length_a   1.000
_cell.length_b   1.000
_cell.length_c   1.000
_cell.angle_alpha   90.00
_cell.angle_beta   90.00
_cell.angle_gamma   90.00
#
_symmetry.space_group_name_H-M   'P 1'
#
loop_
_entity.id
_entity.type
_entity.pdbx_description
1 polymer ?
#
loop_
_entity_poly.entity_id
_entity_poly.type
_entity_poly.pdbx_seq_one_letter_code
_entity_poly.pdbx_strand_id
1 'polypeptide(L)'
;MNYDPGPLPAILDRTRLVYSYTNLNCYENVCPYQFYERYIKKSTPFVETEAMRYGTKVHEALEHRIAHKKPLHPDFAQWEPFAAPFDGFHDDTRDKTVPRQALSTELKLGITVKGECCDFFDNANVWLRGKLDVVVLNGFNRAYINDWKTGNSNYEDRFELDVGALMLHAANPHLTTIKGTYTWLKENRLGEMYDLSDTRHAWTKVTGIVKRIERDRQTGQFEKRPGPLCGFCDVKHCEHNKKR
;
A
#
# COMPACT_ATOMS: atom_id res chain seq x y z
N MET A 1 12.85 -13.95 16.19
CA MET A 1 12.35 -13.21 17.37
C MET A 1 10.83 -13.27 17.32
N ASN A 2 10.21 -13.83 18.36
CA ASN A 2 8.75 -13.83 18.44
C ASN A 2 8.30 -12.38 18.66
N TYR A 3 7.66 -11.81 17.65
CA TYR A 3 7.06 -10.50 17.72
C TYR A 3 5.72 -10.63 18.47
N ASP A 4 5.65 -10.09 19.69
CA ASP A 4 4.38 -9.94 20.40
C ASP A 4 3.87 -8.50 20.14
N PRO A 5 2.84 -8.33 19.31
CA PRO A 5 2.29 -7.02 19.00
C PRO A 5 1.54 -6.38 20.18
N GLY A 6 1.42 -7.07 21.30
CA GLY A 6 0.51 -6.70 22.37
C GLY A 6 -0.96 -6.79 21.94
N PRO A 7 -1.92 -6.90 22.88
CA PRO A 7 -3.32 -7.01 22.53
C PRO A 7 -3.82 -5.73 21.87
N LEU A 8 -4.32 -5.85 20.63
CA LEU A 8 -5.18 -4.81 20.06
C LEU A 8 -6.46 -4.74 20.93
N PRO A 9 -7.03 -3.54 21.09
CA PRO A 9 -8.31 -3.42 21.77
C PRO A 9 -9.33 -4.35 21.12
N ALA A 10 -10.14 -5.03 21.94
CA ALA A 10 -11.21 -5.89 21.45
C ALA A 10 -12.07 -5.06 20.47
N ILE A 11 -12.10 -5.48 19.22
CA ILE A 11 -12.93 -4.84 18.20
C ILE A 11 -14.35 -5.28 18.47
N LEU A 12 -15.12 -4.40 19.11
CA LEU A 12 -16.47 -4.68 19.62
C LEU A 12 -17.56 -4.57 18.55
N ASP A 13 -17.25 -4.38 17.27
CA ASP A 13 -18.30 -4.07 16.30
C ASP A 13 -18.50 -5.10 15.19
N ARG A 14 -19.80 -5.25 14.85
CA ARG A 14 -20.34 -6.14 13.82
C ARG A 14 -19.98 -5.73 12.38
N THR A 15 -19.47 -4.52 12.16
CA THR A 15 -18.95 -4.04 10.87
C THR A 15 -17.43 -3.98 10.93
N ARG A 16 -16.81 -5.12 10.72
CA ARG A 16 -15.34 -5.20 10.65
C ARG A 16 -14.81 -4.35 9.51
N LEU A 17 -13.96 -3.38 9.85
CA LEU A 17 -13.26 -2.58 8.87
C LEU A 17 -11.97 -3.30 8.44
N VAL A 18 -11.75 -3.42 7.15
CA VAL A 18 -10.48 -3.88 6.60
C VAL A 18 -9.62 -2.66 6.29
N TYR A 19 -8.42 -2.64 6.86
CA TYR A 19 -7.50 -1.53 6.69
C TYR A 19 -6.64 -1.71 5.43
N SER A 20 -6.13 -0.59 4.91
CA SER A 20 -5.13 -0.49 3.85
C SER A 20 -4.33 0.79 4.07
N TYR A 21 -3.16 0.91 3.45
CA TYR A 21 -2.44 2.19 3.48
C TYR A 21 -3.36 3.37 3.11
N THR A 22 -4.13 3.25 2.02
CA THR A 22 -4.98 4.33 1.53
C THR A 22 -5.98 4.83 2.57
N ASN A 23 -6.68 3.94 3.28
CA ASN A 23 -7.66 4.39 4.27
C ASN A 23 -6.99 4.83 5.58
N LEU A 24 -5.87 4.23 5.99
CA LEU A 24 -5.08 4.70 7.12
C LEU A 24 -4.52 6.10 6.87
N ASN A 25 -3.98 6.34 5.67
CA ASN A 25 -3.48 7.65 5.26
C ASN A 25 -4.60 8.69 5.18
N CYS A 26 -5.78 8.31 4.70
CA CYS A 26 -6.95 9.20 4.69
C CYS A 26 -7.29 9.70 6.10
N TYR A 27 -7.30 8.79 7.09
CA TYR A 27 -7.56 9.19 8.48
C TYR A 27 -6.43 10.03 9.07
N GLU A 28 -5.18 9.58 8.90
CA GLU A 28 -4.02 10.18 9.57
C GLU A 28 -3.60 11.53 8.98
N ASN A 29 -3.49 11.59 7.66
CA ASN A 29 -2.85 12.71 6.98
C ASN A 29 -3.84 13.60 6.20
N VAL A 30 -5.05 13.11 5.90
CA VAL A 30 -6.02 13.90 5.15
C VAL A 30 -7.09 14.45 6.07
N CYS A 31 -8.07 13.63 6.47
CA CYS A 31 -9.17 14.10 7.31
C CYS A 31 -9.93 12.92 7.94
N PRO A 32 -9.97 12.79 9.29
CA PRO A 32 -10.78 11.76 9.96
C PRO A 32 -12.25 11.78 9.57
N TYR A 33 -12.84 12.98 9.39
CA TYR A 33 -14.23 13.09 8.94
C TYR A 33 -14.44 12.57 7.51
N GLN A 34 -13.50 12.81 6.59
CA GLN A 34 -13.56 12.23 5.24
C GLN A 34 -13.44 10.70 5.29
N PHE A 35 -12.53 10.18 6.13
CA PHE A 35 -12.42 8.74 6.38
C PHE A 35 -13.75 8.15 6.87
N TYR A 36 -14.40 8.79 7.84
CA TYR A 36 -15.70 8.36 8.35
C TYR A 36 -16.76 8.27 7.25
N GLU A 37 -16.91 9.34 6.47
CA GLU A 37 -17.93 9.41 5.41
C GLU A 37 -17.69 8.38 4.30
N ARG A 38 -16.41 8.10 3.97
CA ARG A 38 -16.03 7.15 2.91
C ARG A 38 -16.09 5.69 3.35
N TYR A 39 -15.47 5.36 4.48
CA TYR A 39 -15.19 3.96 4.84
C TYR A 39 -16.11 3.39 5.90
N ILE A 40 -16.70 4.22 6.76
CA ILE A 40 -17.61 3.78 7.82
C ILE A 40 -19.06 3.99 7.39
N LYS A 41 -19.46 5.23 7.18
CA LYS A 41 -20.83 5.60 6.80
C LYS A 41 -21.15 5.24 5.34
N LYS A 42 -20.13 5.21 4.47
CA LYS A 42 -20.23 4.92 3.04
C LYS A 42 -21.23 5.83 2.30
N SER A 43 -21.34 7.07 2.77
CA SER A 43 -22.26 8.08 2.23
C SER A 43 -21.70 8.80 1.00
N THR A 44 -20.40 8.64 0.75
CA THR A 44 -19.70 9.29 -0.33
C THR A 44 -19.35 8.24 -1.38
N PRO A 45 -19.93 8.29 -2.59
CA PRO A 45 -19.57 7.36 -3.65
C PRO A 45 -18.13 7.57 -4.09
N PHE A 46 -17.44 6.47 -4.37
CA PHE A 46 -16.13 6.55 -5.01
C PHE A 46 -16.29 7.08 -6.43
N VAL A 47 -15.60 8.18 -6.73
CA VAL A 47 -15.55 8.76 -8.09
C VAL A 47 -14.12 8.62 -8.58
N GLU A 48 -13.94 7.76 -9.57
CA GLU A 48 -12.65 7.60 -10.22
C GLU A 48 -12.33 8.83 -11.07
N THR A 49 -11.20 9.45 -10.80
CA THR A 49 -10.72 10.59 -11.58
C THR A 49 -9.98 10.12 -12.84
N GLU A 50 -9.80 11.01 -13.83
CA GLU A 50 -9.01 10.73 -15.02
C GLU A 50 -7.56 10.39 -14.66
N ALA A 51 -6.97 11.08 -13.68
CA ALA A 51 -5.63 10.79 -13.18
C ALA A 51 -5.52 9.38 -12.58
N MET A 52 -6.54 8.92 -11.84
CA MET A 52 -6.57 7.56 -11.30
C MET A 52 -6.67 6.51 -12.41
N ARG A 53 -7.55 6.72 -13.40
CA ARG A 53 -7.64 5.82 -14.58
C ARG A 53 -6.34 5.74 -15.36
N TYR A 54 -5.68 6.89 -15.52
CA TYR A 54 -4.37 6.94 -16.17
C TYR A 54 -3.33 6.15 -15.37
N GLY A 55 -3.26 6.36 -14.05
CA GLY A 55 -2.39 5.59 -13.16
C GLY A 55 -2.61 4.09 -13.28
N THR A 56 -3.87 3.64 -13.24
CA THR A 56 -4.22 2.22 -13.42
C THR A 56 -3.71 1.65 -14.74
N LYS A 57 -3.92 2.35 -15.85
CA LYS A 57 -3.43 1.91 -17.17
C LYS A 57 -1.91 1.79 -17.22
N VAL A 58 -1.21 2.72 -16.57
CA VAL A 58 0.27 2.69 -16.50
C VAL A 58 0.75 1.49 -15.70
N HIS A 59 0.17 1.24 -14.53
CA HIS A 59 0.51 0.08 -13.70
C HIS A 59 0.24 -1.23 -14.44
N GLU A 60 -0.92 -1.39 -15.08
CA GLU A 60 -1.24 -2.56 -15.90
C GLU A 60 -0.24 -2.77 -17.04
N ALA A 61 0.17 -1.70 -17.73
CA ALA A 61 1.15 -1.79 -18.80
C ALA A 61 2.53 -2.26 -18.30
N LEU A 62 3.00 -1.70 -17.17
CA LEU A 62 4.27 -2.08 -16.55
C LEU A 62 4.22 -3.51 -15.97
N GLU A 63 3.10 -3.88 -15.35
CA GLU A 63 2.87 -5.26 -14.89
C GLU A 63 2.98 -6.24 -16.04
N HIS A 64 2.23 -6.02 -17.13
CA HIS A 64 2.26 -6.89 -18.30
C HIS A 64 3.65 -6.96 -18.96
N ARG A 65 4.37 -5.82 -19.00
CA ARG A 65 5.74 -5.77 -19.50
C ARG A 65 6.67 -6.65 -18.66
N ILE A 66 6.59 -6.56 -17.35
CA ILE A 66 7.46 -7.30 -16.44
C ILE A 66 7.04 -8.79 -16.37
N ALA A 67 5.77 -9.07 -16.16
CA ALA A 67 5.27 -10.43 -15.97
C ALA A 67 5.36 -11.27 -17.25
N HIS A 68 5.11 -10.67 -18.42
CA HIS A 68 5.03 -11.40 -19.69
C HIS A 68 6.18 -11.06 -20.66
N LYS A 69 7.10 -10.18 -20.25
CA LYS A 69 8.25 -9.71 -21.08
C LYS A 69 7.83 -9.18 -22.46
N LYS A 70 6.61 -8.59 -22.52
CA LYS A 70 6.09 -7.97 -23.72
C LYS A 70 6.54 -6.51 -23.79
N PRO A 71 6.92 -5.99 -24.96
CA PRO A 71 7.24 -4.57 -25.11
C PRO A 71 6.08 -3.70 -24.64
N LEU A 72 6.40 -2.55 -24.02
CA LEU A 72 5.39 -1.57 -23.67
C LEU A 72 4.70 -1.04 -24.93
N HIS A 73 3.41 -0.69 -24.81
CA HIS A 73 2.72 0.07 -25.83
C HIS A 73 3.47 1.39 -26.14
N PRO A 74 3.49 1.90 -27.39
CA PRO A 74 4.19 3.13 -27.73
C PRO A 74 3.89 4.31 -26.80
N ASP A 75 2.65 4.44 -26.32
CA ASP A 75 2.25 5.50 -25.37
C ASP A 75 2.97 5.44 -24.02
N PHE A 76 3.57 4.29 -23.71
CA PHE A 76 4.26 4.01 -22.43
C PHE A 76 5.72 3.65 -22.62
N ALA A 77 6.23 3.67 -23.85
CA ALA A 77 7.59 3.24 -24.19
C ALA A 77 8.68 4.00 -23.43
N GLN A 78 8.42 5.25 -23.04
CA GLN A 78 9.34 6.07 -22.25
C GLN A 78 9.70 5.46 -20.89
N TRP A 79 8.90 4.53 -20.36
CA TRP A 79 9.15 3.89 -19.07
C TRP A 79 9.82 2.53 -19.17
N GLU A 80 10.16 2.09 -20.39
CA GLU A 80 10.92 0.86 -20.60
C GLU A 80 12.22 0.81 -19.75
N PRO A 81 12.99 1.89 -19.56
CA PRO A 81 14.19 1.87 -18.72
C PRO A 81 13.93 1.49 -17.26
N PHE A 82 12.71 1.68 -16.76
CA PHE A 82 12.33 1.29 -15.39
C PHE A 82 11.81 -0.15 -15.29
N ALA A 83 11.30 -0.72 -16.38
CA ALA A 83 10.86 -2.10 -16.45
C ALA A 83 11.99 -3.07 -16.78
N ALA A 84 12.89 -2.71 -17.67
CA ALA A 84 13.98 -3.54 -18.16
C ALA A 84 14.90 -4.12 -17.06
N PRO A 85 15.21 -3.41 -15.95
CA PRO A 85 16.02 -3.98 -14.86
C PRO A 85 15.43 -5.26 -14.23
N PHE A 86 14.13 -5.47 -14.37
CA PHE A 86 13.46 -6.67 -13.87
C PHE A 86 13.54 -7.88 -14.81
N ASP A 87 14.07 -7.73 -16.01
CA ASP A 87 14.20 -8.84 -16.99
C ASP A 87 15.15 -9.93 -16.54
N GLY A 88 16.15 -9.60 -15.72
CA GLY A 88 17.09 -10.55 -15.14
C GLY A 88 16.54 -11.43 -14.03
N PHE A 89 15.36 -11.10 -13.51
CA PHE A 89 14.72 -11.87 -12.44
C PHE A 89 13.73 -12.85 -13.04
N HIS A 90 13.88 -14.13 -12.68
CA HIS A 90 13.00 -15.21 -13.11
C HIS A 90 12.42 -15.92 -11.88
N ASP A 91 11.19 -16.37 -11.99
CA ASP A 91 10.67 -17.35 -11.05
C ASP A 91 11.21 -18.74 -11.43
N ASP A 92 12.49 -18.98 -11.14
CA ASP A 92 13.09 -20.29 -11.36
C ASP A 92 12.86 -21.17 -10.13
N THR A 93 11.68 -21.78 -10.10
CA THR A 93 11.30 -22.74 -9.06
C THR A 93 11.93 -24.13 -9.25
N ARG A 94 12.69 -24.35 -10.34
CA ARG A 94 13.17 -25.67 -10.75
C ARG A 94 14.50 -26.09 -10.12
N ASP A 95 15.37 -25.14 -9.81
CA ASP A 95 16.66 -25.44 -9.17
C ASP A 95 16.63 -25.04 -7.68
N LYS A 96 16.49 -26.04 -6.82
CA LYS A 96 16.46 -25.86 -5.36
C LYS A 96 17.82 -25.51 -4.76
N THR A 97 18.90 -25.55 -5.54
CA THR A 97 20.25 -25.26 -5.10
C THR A 97 20.68 -23.81 -5.31
N VAL A 98 19.95 -23.07 -6.16
CA VAL A 98 20.18 -21.64 -6.39
C VAL A 98 19.32 -20.82 -5.45
N PRO A 99 19.86 -19.75 -4.82
CA PRO A 99 19.07 -18.84 -4.01
C PRO A 99 17.87 -18.33 -4.82
N ARG A 100 16.68 -18.52 -4.31
CA ARG A 100 15.43 -18.13 -4.97
C ARG A 100 15.49 -16.65 -5.37
N GLN A 101 15.45 -16.40 -6.67
CA GLN A 101 15.11 -15.08 -7.20
C GLN A 101 13.68 -15.17 -7.72
N ALA A 102 12.73 -14.71 -6.91
CA ALA A 102 11.33 -14.67 -7.32
C ALA A 102 10.92 -13.22 -7.58
N LEU A 103 10.36 -12.98 -8.75
CA LEU A 103 9.77 -11.73 -9.14
C LEU A 103 8.25 -11.87 -9.11
N SER A 104 7.59 -10.96 -8.42
CA SER A 104 6.14 -10.86 -8.39
C SER A 104 5.72 -9.44 -8.77
N THR A 105 4.68 -9.33 -9.59
CA THR A 105 3.99 -8.07 -9.88
C THR A 105 2.60 -8.10 -9.28
N GLU A 106 2.08 -6.94 -8.89
CA GLU A 106 0.74 -6.78 -8.34
C GLU A 106 0.44 -7.76 -7.17
N LEU A 107 1.48 -7.97 -6.33
CA LEU A 107 1.44 -8.97 -5.25
C LEU A 107 0.42 -8.57 -4.19
N LYS A 108 -0.65 -9.34 -4.06
CA LYS A 108 -1.70 -9.15 -3.08
C LYS A 108 -1.34 -9.80 -1.77
N LEU A 109 -1.34 -9.02 -0.69
CA LEU A 109 -0.98 -9.48 0.65
C LEU A 109 -2.06 -9.08 1.66
N GLY A 110 -2.29 -9.96 2.62
CA GLY A 110 -3.18 -9.73 3.75
C GLY A 110 -2.57 -10.21 5.05
N ILE A 111 -2.87 -9.52 6.14
CA ILE A 111 -2.53 -9.95 7.49
C ILE A 111 -3.73 -9.88 8.42
N THR A 112 -3.75 -10.78 9.38
CA THR A 112 -4.73 -10.79 10.46
C THR A 112 -4.45 -9.71 11.49
N VAL A 113 -5.37 -9.51 12.43
CA VAL A 113 -5.20 -8.61 13.59
C VAL A 113 -4.00 -9.00 14.47
N LYS A 114 -3.52 -10.23 14.37
CA LYS A 114 -2.33 -10.72 15.08
C LYS A 114 -1.02 -10.52 14.29
N GLY A 115 -1.10 -9.95 13.08
CA GLY A 115 0.05 -9.80 12.20
C GLY A 115 0.45 -11.08 11.46
N GLU A 116 -0.39 -12.10 11.48
CA GLU A 116 -0.18 -13.35 10.75
C GLU A 116 -0.61 -13.20 9.30
N CYS A 117 0.13 -13.81 8.37
CA CYS A 117 -0.23 -13.82 6.95
C CYS A 117 -1.59 -14.52 6.75
N CYS A 118 -2.43 -13.95 5.90
CA CYS A 118 -3.68 -14.56 5.44
C CYS A 118 -3.94 -14.21 3.97
N ASP A 119 -4.92 -14.86 3.36
CA ASP A 119 -5.33 -14.53 2.01
C ASP A 119 -5.91 -13.10 1.93
N PHE A 120 -5.57 -12.39 0.85
CA PHE A 120 -6.04 -11.03 0.59
C PHE A 120 -7.57 -10.91 0.54
N PHE A 121 -8.24 -11.98 0.09
CA PHE A 121 -9.70 -12.05 -0.04
C PHE A 121 -10.37 -12.78 1.13
N ASP A 122 -9.63 -13.20 2.16
CA ASP A 122 -10.19 -13.80 3.36
C ASP A 122 -10.94 -12.75 4.19
N ASN A 123 -12.18 -12.49 3.79
CA ASN A 123 -13.03 -11.51 4.44
C ASN A 123 -13.31 -11.82 5.93
N ALA A 124 -13.05 -13.05 6.39
CA ALA A 124 -13.24 -13.44 7.78
C ALA A 124 -12.06 -13.04 8.66
N ASN A 125 -10.83 -13.09 8.15
CA ASN A 125 -9.61 -12.93 8.95
C ASN A 125 -8.75 -11.74 8.54
N VAL A 126 -8.81 -11.29 7.26
CA VAL A 126 -7.99 -10.16 6.81
C VAL A 126 -8.33 -8.90 7.59
N TRP A 127 -7.33 -8.31 8.21
CA TRP A 127 -7.44 -7.08 8.98
C TRP A 127 -6.77 -5.90 8.28
N LEU A 128 -5.58 -6.11 7.72
CA LEU A 128 -4.86 -5.16 6.88
C LEU A 128 -4.50 -5.85 5.57
N ARG A 129 -4.71 -5.18 4.46
CA ARG A 129 -4.36 -5.69 3.14
C ARG A 129 -3.81 -4.61 2.23
N GLY A 130 -3.01 -5.03 1.27
CA GLY A 130 -2.43 -4.16 0.26
C GLY A 130 -1.95 -4.93 -0.94
N LYS A 131 -1.59 -4.19 -1.97
CA LYS A 131 -1.05 -4.69 -3.21
C LYS A 131 0.29 -4.01 -3.43
N LEU A 132 1.33 -4.77 -3.76
CA LEU A 132 2.67 -4.27 -4.06
C LEU A 132 2.91 -4.40 -5.56
N ASP A 133 3.34 -3.31 -6.20
CA ASP A 133 3.47 -3.26 -7.65
C ASP A 133 4.55 -4.22 -8.15
N VAL A 134 5.75 -4.18 -7.57
CA VAL A 134 6.85 -5.11 -7.88
C VAL A 134 7.55 -5.55 -6.61
N VAL A 135 7.72 -6.85 -6.46
CA VAL A 135 8.51 -7.45 -5.38
C VAL A 135 9.54 -8.40 -5.98
N VAL A 136 10.78 -8.22 -5.59
CA VAL A 136 11.86 -9.16 -5.90
C VAL A 136 12.34 -9.80 -4.61
N LEU A 137 12.24 -11.12 -4.51
CA LEU A 137 12.90 -11.90 -3.47
C LEU A 137 14.26 -12.33 -4.01
N ASN A 138 15.34 -11.98 -3.31
CA ASN A 138 16.70 -12.30 -3.71
C ASN A 138 17.41 -13.11 -2.62
N GLY A 139 17.65 -14.39 -2.93
CA GLY A 139 18.17 -15.33 -1.96
C GLY A 139 17.11 -15.73 -0.92
N PHE A 140 17.60 -16.21 0.25
CA PHE A 140 16.70 -16.71 1.30
C PHE A 140 16.10 -15.63 2.20
N ASN A 141 16.72 -14.46 2.25
CA ASN A 141 16.43 -13.49 3.33
C ASN A 141 16.36 -12.03 2.90
N ARG A 142 16.38 -11.74 1.61
CA ARG A 142 16.36 -10.36 1.10
C ARG A 142 15.15 -10.13 0.20
N ALA A 143 14.55 -8.95 0.32
CA ALA A 143 13.48 -8.50 -0.56
C ALA A 143 13.72 -7.06 -1.01
N TYR A 144 13.19 -6.76 -2.19
CA TYR A 144 13.14 -5.42 -2.75
C TYR A 144 11.71 -5.14 -3.20
N ILE A 145 11.20 -3.96 -2.84
CA ILE A 145 9.88 -3.46 -3.22
C ILE A 145 10.09 -2.25 -4.12
N ASN A 146 9.44 -2.22 -5.27
CA ASN A 146 9.33 -1.03 -6.10
C ASN A 146 7.87 -0.67 -6.30
N ASP A 147 7.53 0.59 -6.09
CA ASP A 147 6.19 1.13 -6.23
C ASP A 147 6.18 2.24 -7.28
N TRP A 148 5.29 2.11 -8.26
CA TRP A 148 5.18 3.06 -9.37
C TRP A 148 4.32 4.25 -8.99
N LYS A 149 4.81 5.46 -9.26
CA LYS A 149 4.05 6.69 -9.00
C LYS A 149 3.94 7.52 -10.26
N THR A 150 2.70 7.76 -10.71
CA THR A 150 2.37 8.65 -11.83
C THR A 150 2.17 10.11 -11.40
N GLY A 151 2.21 10.38 -10.08
CA GLY A 151 2.13 11.71 -9.48
C GLY A 151 3.49 12.41 -9.34
N ASN A 152 3.55 13.43 -8.48
CA ASN A 152 4.76 14.16 -8.14
C ASN A 152 5.37 13.64 -6.83
N SER A 153 6.70 13.62 -6.74
CA SER A 153 7.45 13.20 -5.56
C SER A 153 7.29 14.11 -4.32
N ASN A 154 6.75 15.31 -4.49
CA ASN A 154 6.49 16.23 -3.37
C ASN A 154 5.56 15.67 -2.29
N TYR A 155 4.84 14.61 -2.59
CA TYR A 155 3.88 13.94 -1.68
C TYR A 155 4.33 12.51 -1.34
N GLU A 156 5.65 12.27 -1.40
CA GLU A 156 6.23 10.99 -1.03
C GLU A 156 5.91 10.66 0.44
N ASP A 157 5.33 9.49 0.69
CA ASP A 157 5.05 9.01 2.03
C ASP A 157 5.66 7.61 2.21
N ARG A 158 6.81 7.56 2.85
CA ARG A 158 7.50 6.31 3.18
C ARG A 158 6.58 5.28 3.84
N PHE A 159 5.56 5.72 4.56
CA PHE A 159 4.65 4.83 5.28
C PHE A 159 3.92 3.82 4.39
N GLU A 160 3.69 4.14 3.11
CA GLU A 160 3.13 3.18 2.15
C GLU A 160 4.05 1.98 1.96
N LEU A 161 5.34 2.22 1.75
CA LEU A 161 6.35 1.16 1.65
C LEU A 161 6.53 0.40 2.96
N ASP A 162 6.50 1.10 4.11
CA ASP A 162 6.58 0.47 5.44
C ASP A 162 5.41 -0.50 5.67
N VAL A 163 4.18 -0.14 5.27
CA VAL A 163 2.98 -1.02 5.33
C VAL A 163 3.14 -2.22 4.39
N GLY A 164 3.67 -1.98 3.19
CA GLY A 164 3.98 -3.05 2.24
C GLY A 164 5.00 -4.05 2.79
N ALA A 165 6.09 -3.55 3.36
CA ALA A 165 7.14 -4.37 3.96
C ALA A 165 6.64 -5.17 5.17
N LEU A 166 5.76 -4.58 5.99
CA LEU A 166 5.12 -5.28 7.11
C LEU A 166 4.35 -6.52 6.62
N MET A 167 3.51 -6.36 5.59
CA MET A 167 2.75 -7.47 5.03
C MET A 167 3.66 -8.51 4.34
N LEU A 168 4.69 -8.04 3.63
CA LEU A 168 5.65 -8.91 2.96
C LEU A 168 6.44 -9.76 3.97
N HIS A 169 6.87 -9.15 5.09
CA HIS A 169 7.54 -9.86 6.16
C HIS A 169 6.64 -10.88 6.85
N ALA A 170 5.36 -10.56 7.07
CA ALA A 170 4.40 -11.52 7.62
C ALA A 170 4.22 -12.75 6.72
N ALA A 171 4.22 -12.55 5.38
CA ALA A 171 4.17 -13.65 4.41
C ALA A 171 5.51 -14.41 4.28
N ASN A 172 6.62 -13.77 4.63
CA ASN A 172 7.98 -14.31 4.50
C ASN A 172 8.81 -14.00 5.76
N PRO A 173 8.56 -14.68 6.89
CA PRO A 173 9.17 -14.34 8.19
C PRO A 173 10.70 -14.51 8.25
N HIS A 174 11.28 -15.19 7.26
CA HIS A 174 12.73 -15.40 7.16
C HIS A 174 13.48 -14.19 6.54
N LEU A 175 12.76 -13.20 6.02
CA LEU A 175 13.37 -11.98 5.50
C LEU A 175 14.04 -11.18 6.62
N THR A 176 15.32 -10.89 6.44
CA THR A 176 16.11 -10.05 7.36
C THR A 176 16.43 -8.69 6.76
N THR A 177 16.31 -8.56 5.44
CA THR A 177 16.58 -7.31 4.74
C THR A 177 15.44 -7.06 3.75
N ILE A 178 14.74 -5.95 3.94
CA ILE A 178 13.73 -5.46 3.02
C ILE A 178 14.11 -4.03 2.65
N LYS A 179 14.30 -3.78 1.36
CA LYS A 179 14.53 -2.44 0.82
C LYS A 179 13.40 -2.06 -0.11
N GLY A 180 13.14 -0.78 -0.25
CA GLY A 180 12.10 -0.32 -1.16
C GLY A 180 12.36 1.08 -1.67
N THR A 181 11.78 1.40 -2.82
CA THR A 181 11.84 2.72 -3.42
C THR A 181 10.56 3.01 -4.20
N TYR A 182 10.33 4.27 -4.45
CA TYR A 182 9.38 4.73 -5.45
C TYR A 182 10.06 4.94 -6.80
N THR A 183 9.35 4.62 -7.88
CA THR A 183 9.73 5.07 -9.22
C THR A 183 8.76 6.16 -9.66
N TRP A 184 9.24 7.38 -9.73
CA TRP A 184 8.48 8.56 -10.11
C TRP A 184 8.47 8.69 -11.65
N LEU A 185 7.46 8.05 -12.26
CA LEU A 185 7.36 7.93 -13.71
C LEU A 185 7.26 9.29 -14.41
N LYS A 186 6.44 10.19 -13.86
CA LYS A 186 6.30 11.55 -14.39
C LYS A 186 7.61 12.36 -14.36
N GLU A 187 8.44 12.09 -13.36
CA GLU A 187 9.73 12.77 -13.15
C GLU A 187 10.90 12.00 -13.78
N ASN A 188 10.61 10.84 -14.36
CA ASN A 188 11.58 9.95 -14.99
C ASN A 188 12.78 9.63 -14.06
N ARG A 189 12.52 9.32 -12.78
CA ARG A 189 13.57 9.04 -11.80
C ARG A 189 13.19 7.99 -10.75
N LEU A 190 14.21 7.36 -10.20
CA LEU A 190 14.08 6.58 -8.95
C LEU A 190 14.06 7.53 -7.74
N GLY A 191 13.24 7.21 -6.76
CA GLY A 191 13.22 7.84 -5.46
C GLY A 191 14.38 7.38 -4.57
N GLU A 192 14.31 7.76 -3.30
CA GLU A 192 15.25 7.30 -2.28
C GLU A 192 15.08 5.80 -2.03
N MET A 193 16.20 5.13 -1.71
CA MET A 193 16.19 3.71 -1.30
C MET A 193 16.03 3.64 0.21
N TYR A 194 14.87 3.18 0.66
CA TYR A 194 14.55 3.01 2.07
C TYR A 194 14.97 1.63 2.58
N ASP A 195 15.51 1.59 3.79
CA ASP A 195 15.60 0.35 4.57
C ASP A 195 14.28 0.18 5.34
N LEU A 196 13.57 -0.90 5.00
CA LEU A 196 12.24 -1.25 5.52
C LEU A 196 12.29 -2.50 6.42
N SER A 197 13.48 -2.91 6.82
CA SER A 197 13.69 -4.17 7.55
C SER A 197 13.10 -4.14 8.96
N ASP A 198 12.99 -2.96 9.61
CA ASP A 198 12.32 -2.83 10.92
C ASP A 198 10.81 -2.67 10.77
N THR A 199 10.12 -3.79 10.53
CA THR A 199 8.66 -3.81 10.39
C THR A 199 7.90 -3.54 11.71
N ARG A 200 8.59 -3.54 12.87
CA ARG A 200 7.97 -3.18 14.16
C ARG A 200 7.55 -1.72 14.20
N HIS A 201 8.34 -0.84 13.57
CA HIS A 201 7.97 0.57 13.45
C HIS A 201 6.67 0.73 12.66
N ALA A 202 6.57 0.06 11.51
CA ALA A 202 5.35 0.05 10.69
C ALA A 202 4.14 -0.48 11.47
N TRP A 203 4.31 -1.60 12.18
CA TRP A 203 3.26 -2.18 13.02
C TRP A 203 2.79 -1.21 14.10
N THR A 204 3.71 -0.59 14.83
CA THR A 204 3.40 0.39 15.88
C THR A 204 2.61 1.58 15.32
N LYS A 205 3.01 2.10 14.16
CA LYS A 205 2.31 3.20 13.50
C LYS A 205 0.92 2.79 13.05
N VAL A 206 0.77 1.65 12.36
CA VAL A 206 -0.53 1.11 11.92
C VAL A 206 -1.47 0.92 13.10
N THR A 207 -1.03 0.21 14.14
CA THR A 207 -1.86 -0.07 15.32
C THR A 207 -2.21 1.19 16.10
N GLY A 208 -1.31 2.16 16.14
CA GLY A 208 -1.56 3.48 16.73
C GLY A 208 -2.66 4.24 16.00
N ILE A 209 -2.64 4.25 14.66
CA ILE A 209 -3.69 4.86 13.85
C ILE A 209 -5.03 4.13 14.07
N VAL A 210 -5.01 2.80 14.01
CA VAL A 210 -6.22 1.99 14.22
C VAL A 210 -6.83 2.23 15.61
N LYS A 211 -6.03 2.31 16.67
CA LYS A 211 -6.52 2.64 18.02
C LYS A 211 -7.25 4.00 18.05
N ARG A 212 -6.76 5.00 17.32
CA ARG A 212 -7.46 6.30 17.21
C ARG A 212 -8.75 6.19 16.41
N ILE A 213 -8.74 5.46 15.30
CA ILE A 213 -9.96 5.20 14.50
C ILE A 213 -11.02 4.52 15.37
N GLU A 214 -10.67 3.47 16.11
CA GLU A 214 -11.61 2.73 16.93
C GLU A 214 -12.15 3.56 18.10
N ARG A 215 -11.32 4.40 18.71
CA ARG A 215 -11.79 5.39 19.71
C ARG A 215 -12.83 6.35 19.11
N ASP A 216 -12.55 6.90 17.93
CA ASP A 216 -13.44 7.86 17.27
C ASP A 216 -14.74 7.18 16.79
N ARG A 217 -14.68 5.89 16.42
CA ARG A 217 -15.87 5.07 16.15
C ARG A 217 -16.75 4.89 17.38
N GLN A 218 -16.14 4.63 18.55
CA GLN A 218 -16.87 4.45 19.80
C GLN A 218 -17.53 5.74 20.28
N THR A 219 -16.87 6.88 20.08
CA THR A 219 -17.39 8.19 20.47
C THR A 219 -18.33 8.81 19.44
N GLY A 220 -18.31 8.30 18.21
CA GLY A 220 -19.01 8.91 17.07
C GLY A 220 -18.41 10.24 16.63
N GLN A 221 -17.20 10.59 17.10
CA GLN A 221 -16.59 11.90 16.87
C GLN A 221 -15.38 11.77 15.93
N PHE A 222 -15.53 12.23 14.72
CA PHE A 222 -14.46 12.31 13.72
C PHE A 222 -14.13 13.76 13.42
N GLU A 223 -12.90 14.15 13.73
CA GLU A 223 -12.43 15.52 13.55
C GLU A 223 -12.45 15.94 12.08
N LYS A 224 -12.94 17.15 11.80
CA LYS A 224 -12.80 17.79 10.50
C LYS A 224 -11.48 18.53 10.43
N ARG A 225 -10.69 18.28 9.39
CA ARG A 225 -9.41 18.97 9.16
C ARG A 225 -9.54 19.88 7.93
N PRO A 226 -9.90 21.17 8.12
CA PRO A 226 -9.97 22.11 7.01
C PRO A 226 -8.59 22.36 6.41
N GLY A 227 -8.52 22.38 5.08
CA GLY A 227 -7.27 22.59 4.35
C GLY A 227 -7.50 22.96 2.89
N PRO A 228 -6.42 23.23 2.14
CA PRO A 228 -6.49 23.65 0.73
C PRO A 228 -7.22 22.64 -0.17
N LEU A 229 -7.19 21.37 0.19
CA LEU A 229 -7.80 20.28 -0.60
C LEU A 229 -9.31 20.12 -0.34
N CYS A 230 -9.91 20.86 0.60
CA CYS A 230 -11.33 20.73 0.89
C CYS A 230 -12.24 21.04 -0.32
N GLY A 231 -11.82 21.94 -1.21
CA GLY A 231 -12.55 22.23 -2.45
C GLY A 231 -12.63 21.05 -3.42
N PHE A 232 -11.70 20.10 -3.33
CA PHE A 232 -11.66 18.90 -4.15
C PHE A 232 -12.19 17.65 -3.41
N CYS A 233 -12.55 17.80 -2.12
CA CYS A 233 -13.05 16.71 -1.30
C CYS A 233 -14.40 16.21 -1.84
N ASP A 234 -14.60 14.90 -1.78
CA ASP A 234 -15.84 14.24 -2.22
C ASP A 234 -16.98 14.34 -1.20
N VAL A 235 -16.70 14.73 0.05
CA VAL A 235 -17.71 14.96 1.10
C VAL A 235 -18.39 16.31 0.86
N LYS A 236 -19.36 16.35 -0.06
CA LYS A 236 -19.97 17.60 -0.56
C LYS A 236 -20.82 18.35 0.46
N HIS A 237 -21.35 17.66 1.46
CA HIS A 237 -22.16 18.26 2.52
C HIS A 237 -21.33 18.83 3.69
N CYS A 238 -20.00 18.69 3.64
CA CYS A 238 -19.12 19.27 4.66
C CYS A 238 -19.04 20.80 4.47
N GLU A 239 -19.19 21.57 5.55
CA GLU A 239 -19.14 23.04 5.54
C GLU A 239 -17.80 23.62 5.02
N HIS A 240 -16.73 22.81 5.08
CA HIS A 240 -15.42 23.19 4.56
C HIS A 240 -15.24 22.86 3.06
N ASN A 241 -16.20 22.13 2.45
CA ASN A 241 -16.20 21.83 1.02
C ASN A 241 -16.68 23.08 0.25
N LYS A 242 -15.82 24.08 0.16
CA LYS A 242 -16.13 25.27 -0.67
C LYS A 242 -15.84 24.91 -2.12
N LYS A 243 -16.88 24.75 -2.93
CA LYS A 243 -16.72 24.73 -4.38
C LYS A 243 -16.07 26.07 -4.78
N ARG A 244 -14.87 26.01 -5.34
CA ARG A 244 -14.31 27.12 -6.10
C ARG A 244 -14.85 27.09 -7.52
#